data_12ef2eb05f15202f65af653adb467c30
#
_entry.id   12ef2eb05f15202f65af653adb467c30
#
_cell.length_a   1.000
_cell.length_b   1.000
_cell.length_c   1.000
_cell.angle_alpha   90.00
_cell.angle_beta   90.00
_cell.angle_gamma   90.00
#
_symmetry.space_group_name_H-M   'P 1'
#
loop_
_entity.id
_entity.type
_entity.pdbx_description
1 polymer ?
#
loop_
_entity_poly.entity_id
_entity_poly.type
_entity_poly.pdbx_seq_one_letter_code
_entity_poly.pdbx_strand_id
1 'polypeptide(L)'
;VYSCVTCIPGSKEKMAKEYHYNKEICADVAASAINFTLQHGIRPSVLKAFVLCGNYDYEQLYMMAQTFQEVCKQNDMLFRGMEIAAQPVNFSSQEYNINATVVGVQDRDKLLNYEKIKEGDALIGMRTQGIDGTHYPIIKVMLDRRPDLLHAKIDEEYFLLEEMMKANVAYTR
;
A
#
# COMPACT_ATOMS: atom_id res chain seq x y z
N VAL A 1 21.30 5.90 -11.44
CA VAL A 1 20.91 5.95 -10.01
C VAL A 1 19.83 4.93 -9.76
N TYR A 2 19.85 4.33 -8.59
CA TYR A 2 18.79 3.42 -8.14
C TYR A 2 18.27 3.87 -6.79
N SER A 3 17.03 3.50 -6.49
CA SER A 3 16.37 3.69 -5.20
C SER A 3 15.83 2.36 -4.70
N CYS A 4 15.77 2.23 -3.39
CA CYS A 4 15.15 1.09 -2.71
C CYS A 4 14.25 1.66 -1.62
N VAL A 5 12.95 1.45 -1.74
CA VAL A 5 11.93 1.96 -0.82
C VAL A 5 11.18 0.80 -0.23
N THR A 6 11.09 0.76 1.10
CA THR A 6 10.27 -0.22 1.82
C THR A 6 9.12 0.49 2.52
N CYS A 7 7.91 0.02 2.29
CA CYS A 7 6.70 0.50 2.93
C CYS A 7 6.03 -0.57 3.77
N ILE A 8 5.39 -0.11 4.84
CA ILE A 8 4.50 -0.89 5.70
C ILE A 8 3.14 -0.19 5.74
N PRO A 9 2.03 -0.92 5.84
CA PRO A 9 0.69 -0.31 5.78
C PRO A 9 0.27 0.40 7.07
N GLY A 10 1.05 0.30 8.15
CA GLY A 10 0.77 0.97 9.41
C GLY A 10 -0.56 0.54 10.05
N SER A 11 -1.26 1.48 10.66
CA SER A 11 -2.51 1.20 11.38
C SER A 11 -3.67 0.75 10.47
N LYS A 12 -3.62 1.03 9.17
CA LYS A 12 -4.59 0.54 8.18
C LYS A 12 -4.62 -0.99 8.14
N GLU A 13 -3.46 -1.63 8.31
CA GLU A 13 -3.34 -3.09 8.32
C GLU A 13 -4.20 -3.76 9.40
N LYS A 14 -4.26 -3.16 10.60
CA LYS A 14 -5.08 -3.69 11.68
C LYS A 14 -6.56 -3.70 11.33
N MET A 15 -7.07 -2.62 10.77
CA MET A 15 -8.45 -2.53 10.31
C MET A 15 -8.72 -3.47 9.13
N ALA A 16 -7.79 -3.57 8.18
CA ALA A 16 -7.91 -4.48 7.05
C ALA A 16 -8.05 -5.95 7.51
N LYS A 17 -7.31 -6.37 8.53
CA LYS A 17 -7.45 -7.70 9.14
C LYS A 17 -8.79 -7.88 9.81
N GLU A 18 -9.20 -6.92 10.63
CA GLU A 18 -10.44 -6.96 11.40
C GLU A 18 -11.68 -7.09 10.50
N TYR A 19 -11.65 -6.42 9.33
CA TYR A 19 -12.76 -6.39 8.38
C TYR A 19 -12.51 -7.19 7.09
N HIS A 20 -11.46 -8.04 7.06
CA HIS A 20 -11.12 -8.97 5.96
C HIS A 20 -10.75 -8.32 4.61
N TYR A 21 -10.20 -7.10 4.61
CA TYR A 21 -9.68 -6.40 3.44
C TYR A 21 -8.20 -6.75 3.15
N ASN A 22 -7.88 -8.05 3.20
CA ASN A 22 -6.50 -8.53 3.09
C ASN A 22 -5.89 -8.31 1.68
N LYS A 23 -6.72 -8.35 0.65
CA LYS A 23 -6.28 -8.07 -0.73
C LYS A 23 -5.97 -6.58 -0.91
N GLU A 24 -6.86 -5.72 -0.43
CA GLU A 24 -6.75 -4.27 -0.55
C GLU A 24 -5.51 -3.76 0.18
N ILE A 25 -5.18 -4.29 1.35
CA ILE A 25 -4.00 -3.84 2.10
C ILE A 25 -2.69 -4.26 1.43
N CYS A 26 -2.64 -5.42 0.75
CA CYS A 26 -1.49 -5.83 -0.05
C CYS A 26 -1.28 -4.89 -1.24
N ALA A 27 -2.36 -4.54 -1.95
CA ALA A 27 -2.31 -3.60 -3.05
C ALA A 27 -1.93 -2.18 -2.58
N ASP A 28 -2.43 -1.76 -1.42
CA ASP A 28 -2.17 -0.45 -0.82
C ASP A 28 -0.68 -0.26 -0.47
N VAL A 29 -0.08 -1.24 0.20
CA VAL A 29 1.35 -1.15 0.57
C VAL A 29 2.25 -1.19 -0.65
N ALA A 30 1.88 -1.97 -1.68
CA ALA A 30 2.60 -1.98 -2.95
C ALA A 30 2.50 -0.63 -3.68
N ALA A 31 1.30 -0.07 -3.78
CA ALA A 31 1.08 1.24 -4.40
C ALA A 31 1.83 2.35 -3.65
N SER A 32 1.86 2.31 -2.32
CA SER A 32 2.62 3.26 -1.51
C SER A 32 4.12 3.19 -1.81
N ALA A 33 4.71 1.99 -1.85
CA ALA A 33 6.13 1.82 -2.18
C ALA A 33 6.47 2.27 -3.61
N ILE A 34 5.57 2.02 -4.57
CA ILE A 34 5.66 2.50 -5.95
C ILE A 34 5.65 4.02 -5.98
N ASN A 35 4.67 4.66 -5.33
CA ASN A 35 4.51 6.11 -5.34
C ASN A 35 5.68 6.83 -4.67
N PHE A 36 6.20 6.31 -3.55
CA PHE A 36 7.42 6.87 -2.92
C PHE A 36 8.64 6.78 -3.84
N THR A 37 8.74 5.73 -4.66
CA THR A 37 9.80 5.63 -5.67
C THR A 37 9.63 6.69 -6.77
N LEU A 38 8.40 6.89 -7.24
CA LEU A 38 8.05 7.88 -8.27
C LEU A 38 8.27 9.33 -7.81
N GLN A 39 8.06 9.64 -6.51
CA GLN A 39 8.28 10.99 -5.95
C GLN A 39 9.71 11.50 -6.15
N HIS A 40 10.66 10.61 -6.32
CA HIS A 40 12.06 10.94 -6.61
C HIS A 40 12.38 10.98 -8.12
N GLY A 41 11.37 10.83 -8.99
CA GLY A 41 11.55 10.71 -10.43
C GLY A 41 12.18 9.41 -10.87
N ILE A 42 12.13 8.38 -10.01
CA ILE A 42 12.74 7.08 -10.28
C ILE A 42 11.66 6.11 -10.73
N ARG A 43 11.89 5.43 -11.85
CA ARG A 43 10.96 4.44 -12.39
C ARG A 43 11.01 3.16 -11.54
N PRO A 44 9.91 2.76 -10.90
CA PRO A 44 9.83 1.49 -10.18
C PRO A 44 9.99 0.32 -11.16
N SER A 45 10.74 -0.71 -10.79
CA SER A 45 11.09 -1.81 -11.70
C SER A 45 10.86 -3.18 -11.10
N VAL A 46 11.11 -3.33 -9.80
CA VAL A 46 11.05 -4.61 -9.11
C VAL A 46 10.35 -4.43 -7.77
N LEU A 47 9.46 -5.35 -7.43
CA LEU A 47 8.85 -5.45 -6.10
C LEU A 47 9.19 -6.79 -5.46
N LYS A 48 9.56 -6.75 -4.20
CA LYS A 48 9.67 -7.90 -3.30
C LYS A 48 8.81 -7.65 -2.07
N ALA A 49 8.00 -8.64 -1.70
CA ALA A 49 7.18 -8.59 -0.49
C ALA A 49 7.81 -9.42 0.63
N PHE A 50 7.44 -9.10 1.87
CA PHE A 50 7.80 -9.86 3.05
C PHE A 50 6.60 -9.90 4.01
N VAL A 51 6.30 -11.10 4.54
CA VAL A 51 5.22 -11.32 5.48
C VAL A 51 5.75 -12.00 6.74
N LEU A 52 5.53 -11.36 7.88
CA LEU A 52 5.61 -12.00 9.18
C LEU A 52 4.22 -12.50 9.55
N CYS A 53 4.08 -13.73 10.05
CA CYS A 53 2.79 -14.28 10.45
C CYS A 53 2.92 -15.16 11.70
N GLY A 54 1.80 -15.34 12.40
CA GLY A 54 1.76 -16.25 13.54
C GLY A 54 1.70 -17.71 13.11
N ASN A 55 1.03 -17.99 12.00
CA ASN A 55 0.94 -19.31 11.39
C ASN A 55 0.89 -19.22 9.86
N TYR A 56 1.23 -20.31 9.18
CA TYR A 56 1.10 -20.40 7.72
C TYR A 56 -0.34 -20.72 7.33
N ASP A 57 -1.09 -19.68 6.97
CA ASP A 57 -2.35 -19.81 6.23
C ASP A 57 -2.04 -19.76 4.72
N TYR A 58 -1.98 -20.93 4.09
CA TYR A 58 -1.56 -21.04 2.69
C TYR A 58 -2.53 -20.35 1.72
N GLU A 59 -3.84 -20.35 1.99
CA GLU A 59 -4.82 -19.69 1.15
C GLU A 59 -4.64 -18.17 1.19
N GLN A 60 -4.50 -17.62 2.39
CA GLN A 60 -4.25 -16.20 2.59
C GLN A 60 -2.90 -15.77 1.98
N LEU A 61 -1.84 -16.52 2.24
CA LEU A 61 -0.50 -16.22 1.71
C LEU A 61 -0.47 -16.30 0.16
N TYR A 62 -1.18 -17.25 -0.41
CA TYR A 62 -1.32 -17.35 -1.87
C TYR A 62 -2.06 -16.15 -2.46
N MET A 63 -3.19 -15.76 -1.86
CA MET A 63 -3.93 -14.56 -2.26
C MET A 63 -3.06 -13.30 -2.17
N MET A 64 -2.27 -13.14 -1.10
CA MET A 64 -1.34 -12.03 -0.95
C MET A 64 -0.30 -11.99 -2.09
N ALA A 65 0.33 -13.14 -2.38
CA ALA A 65 1.31 -13.24 -3.45
C ALA A 65 0.70 -12.94 -4.82
N GLN A 66 -0.51 -13.44 -5.10
CA GLN A 66 -1.24 -13.12 -6.33
C GLN A 66 -1.53 -11.62 -6.44
N THR A 67 -1.95 -10.98 -5.34
CA THR A 67 -2.23 -9.54 -5.34
C THR A 67 -0.97 -8.73 -5.67
N PHE A 68 0.16 -9.03 -5.06
CA PHE A 68 1.43 -8.37 -5.39
C PHE A 68 1.83 -8.58 -6.86
N GLN A 69 1.62 -9.78 -7.38
CA GLN A 69 1.89 -10.09 -8.79
C GLN A 69 0.97 -9.29 -9.73
N GLU A 70 -0.32 -9.19 -9.42
CA GLU A 70 -1.29 -8.38 -10.17
C GLU A 70 -0.89 -6.90 -10.20
N VAL A 71 -0.54 -6.33 -9.04
CA VAL A 71 -0.08 -4.93 -8.95
C VAL A 71 1.18 -4.74 -9.81
N CYS A 72 2.15 -5.63 -9.72
CA CYS A 72 3.36 -5.56 -10.54
C CYS A 72 3.04 -5.61 -12.04
N LYS A 73 2.18 -6.52 -12.46
CA LYS A 73 1.75 -6.65 -13.86
C LYS A 73 1.06 -5.38 -14.37
N GLN A 74 0.19 -4.77 -13.56
CA GLN A 74 -0.52 -3.54 -13.92
C GLN A 74 0.42 -2.34 -14.07
N ASN A 75 1.58 -2.36 -13.41
CA ASN A 75 2.54 -1.27 -13.35
C ASN A 75 3.85 -1.56 -14.11
N ASP A 76 3.88 -2.56 -15.00
CA ASP A 76 5.04 -2.96 -15.79
C ASP A 76 6.30 -3.26 -14.94
N MET A 77 6.11 -3.90 -13.79
CA MET A 77 7.13 -4.26 -12.82
C MET A 77 7.34 -5.77 -12.72
N LEU A 78 8.50 -6.19 -12.24
CA LEU A 78 8.78 -7.57 -11.90
C LEU A 78 8.44 -7.86 -10.44
N PHE A 79 7.61 -8.87 -10.22
CA PHE A 79 7.42 -9.44 -8.87
C PHE A 79 8.52 -10.48 -8.60
N ARG A 80 9.35 -10.23 -7.59
CA ARG A 80 10.46 -11.12 -7.20
C ARG A 80 10.12 -12.04 -6.04
N GLY A 81 8.83 -12.28 -5.84
CA GLY A 81 8.32 -13.19 -4.85
C GLY A 81 8.10 -12.55 -3.47
N MET A 82 7.59 -13.37 -2.58
CA MET A 82 7.27 -13.01 -1.21
C MET A 82 8.03 -13.94 -0.26
N GLU A 83 8.79 -13.37 0.66
CA GLU A 83 9.37 -14.12 1.77
C GLU A 83 8.37 -14.17 2.92
N ILE A 84 8.33 -15.29 3.62
CA ILE A 84 7.39 -15.54 4.70
C ILE A 84 8.16 -16.09 5.89
N ALA A 85 7.95 -15.48 7.06
CA ALA A 85 8.51 -15.96 8.30
C ALA A 85 7.41 -16.13 9.36
N ALA A 86 7.21 -17.35 9.84
CA ALA A 86 6.32 -17.62 10.96
C ALA A 86 7.01 -17.31 12.28
N GLN A 87 6.34 -16.54 13.13
CA GLN A 87 6.80 -16.16 14.46
C GLN A 87 5.68 -16.38 15.51
N PRO A 88 5.34 -17.63 15.84
CA PRO A 88 4.18 -17.95 16.68
C PRO A 88 4.31 -17.47 18.15
N VAL A 89 5.50 -17.05 18.57
CA VAL A 89 5.71 -16.44 19.89
C VAL A 89 5.29 -14.97 19.91
N ASN A 90 5.44 -14.27 18.78
CA ASN A 90 5.21 -12.84 18.68
C ASN A 90 3.84 -12.48 18.09
N PHE A 91 3.23 -13.40 17.36
CA PHE A 91 1.98 -13.20 16.65
C PHE A 91 1.00 -14.31 16.99
N SER A 92 -0.27 -13.98 17.19
CA SER A 92 -1.34 -14.97 17.24
C SER A 92 -1.49 -15.67 15.89
N SER A 93 -2.19 -16.81 15.85
CA SER A 93 -2.30 -17.63 14.64
C SER A 93 -2.91 -16.90 13.43
N GLN A 94 -3.70 -15.86 13.65
CA GLN A 94 -4.35 -15.07 12.60
C GLN A 94 -3.67 -13.73 12.33
N GLU A 95 -2.64 -13.39 13.10
CA GLU A 95 -1.91 -12.14 12.91
C GLU A 95 -0.83 -12.26 11.85
N TYR A 96 -0.64 -11.18 11.12
CA TYR A 96 0.45 -11.02 10.17
C TYR A 96 0.88 -9.55 10.09
N ASN A 97 2.09 -9.29 9.61
CA ASN A 97 2.52 -7.99 9.14
C ASN A 97 3.08 -8.12 7.73
N ILE A 98 2.70 -7.15 6.88
CA ILE A 98 3.10 -7.10 5.48
C ILE A 98 4.04 -5.93 5.28
N ASN A 99 5.02 -6.12 4.41
CA ASN A 99 5.75 -5.01 3.83
C ASN A 99 6.07 -5.29 2.36
N ALA A 100 6.26 -4.21 1.61
CA ALA A 100 6.67 -4.25 0.22
C ALA A 100 7.90 -3.37 0.02
N THR A 101 8.88 -3.92 -0.67
CA THR A 101 10.10 -3.21 -1.07
C THR A 101 10.10 -3.06 -2.58
N VAL A 102 10.21 -1.82 -3.04
CA VAL A 102 10.31 -1.48 -4.46
C VAL A 102 11.72 -0.98 -4.75
N VAL A 103 12.32 -1.56 -5.77
CA VAL A 103 13.59 -1.10 -6.35
C VAL A 103 13.27 -0.44 -7.70
N GLY A 104 13.81 0.76 -7.89
CA GLY A 104 13.68 1.52 -9.12
C GLY A 104 15.04 1.98 -9.65
N VAL A 105 15.09 2.25 -10.94
CA VAL A 105 16.30 2.72 -11.63
C VAL A 105 15.96 3.91 -12.51
N GLN A 106 16.86 4.89 -12.55
CA GLN A 106 16.73 6.05 -13.42
C GLN A 106 18.09 6.60 -13.84
N ASP A 107 18.17 7.15 -15.03
CA ASP A 107 19.30 7.94 -15.48
C ASP A 107 19.45 9.19 -14.59
N ARG A 108 20.69 9.56 -14.31
CA ARG A 108 20.98 10.68 -13.39
C ARG A 108 20.43 12.01 -13.89
N ASP A 109 20.44 12.23 -15.17
CA ASP A 109 19.97 13.45 -15.85
C ASP A 109 18.44 13.57 -15.87
N LYS A 110 17.72 12.46 -15.62
CA LYS A 110 16.25 12.40 -15.56
C LYS A 110 15.68 12.49 -14.15
N LEU A 111 16.52 12.59 -13.12
CA LEU A 111 16.06 12.77 -11.76
C LEU A 111 15.31 14.11 -11.61
N LEU A 112 14.31 14.11 -10.73
CA LEU A 112 13.61 15.33 -10.38
C LEU A 112 14.59 16.30 -9.70
N ASN A 113 14.62 17.53 -10.18
CA ASN A 113 15.37 18.61 -9.56
C ASN A 113 14.41 19.69 -9.08
N TYR A 114 14.21 19.76 -7.78
CA TYR A 114 13.32 20.71 -7.12
C TYR A 114 13.77 22.17 -7.29
N GLU A 115 15.06 22.43 -7.56
CA GLU A 115 15.59 23.78 -7.85
C GLU A 115 15.06 24.35 -9.18
N LYS A 116 14.50 23.51 -10.04
CA LYS A 116 13.88 23.94 -11.30
C LYS A 116 12.47 24.49 -11.12
N ILE A 117 11.84 24.30 -9.95
CA ILE A 117 10.50 24.79 -9.65
C ILE A 117 10.56 26.32 -9.53
N LYS A 118 9.68 27.01 -10.24
CA LYS A 118 9.65 28.47 -10.30
C LYS A 118 8.22 29.00 -10.27
N GLU A 119 8.08 30.27 -9.97
CA GLU A 119 6.83 31.00 -10.08
C GLU A 119 6.28 30.91 -11.52
N GLY A 120 4.99 30.61 -11.64
CA GLY A 120 4.31 30.40 -12.92
C GLY A 120 4.22 28.95 -13.37
N ASP A 121 4.86 28.02 -12.67
CA ASP A 121 4.68 26.59 -12.94
C ASP A 121 3.24 26.13 -12.61
N ALA A 122 2.73 25.21 -13.42
CA ALA A 122 1.39 24.67 -13.24
C ALA A 122 1.35 23.63 -12.13
N LEU A 123 0.34 23.70 -11.25
CA LEU A 123 0.02 22.66 -10.28
C LEU A 123 -0.95 21.66 -10.90
N ILE A 124 -0.55 20.41 -10.94
CA ILE A 124 -1.37 19.31 -11.48
C ILE A 124 -1.80 18.40 -10.34
N GLY A 125 -3.11 18.27 -10.12
CA GLY A 125 -3.68 17.33 -9.18
C GLY A 125 -3.98 16.00 -9.86
N MET A 126 -3.55 14.90 -9.24
CA MET A 126 -3.92 13.55 -9.66
C MET A 126 -5.00 13.00 -8.74
N ARG A 127 -6.03 12.39 -9.33
CA ARG A 127 -7.11 11.79 -8.55
C ARG A 127 -6.60 10.56 -7.81
N THR A 128 -6.98 10.45 -6.54
CA THR A 128 -6.73 9.27 -5.71
C THR A 128 -8.03 8.59 -5.29
N GLN A 129 -7.91 7.47 -4.60
CA GLN A 129 -8.99 6.74 -3.94
C GLN A 129 -8.48 6.18 -2.61
N GLY A 130 -9.40 5.83 -1.72
CA GLY A 130 -9.06 5.36 -0.39
C GLY A 130 -8.45 6.46 0.49
N ILE A 131 -8.00 6.07 1.65
CA ILE A 131 -7.33 6.95 2.62
C ILE A 131 -5.92 6.40 2.86
N ASP A 132 -4.94 7.30 2.85
CA ASP A 132 -3.56 6.94 3.14
C ASP A 132 -3.39 6.38 4.56
N GLY A 133 -2.56 5.35 4.70
CA GLY A 133 -2.32 4.64 5.95
C GLY A 133 -1.87 5.52 7.12
N THR A 134 -1.22 6.66 6.84
CA THR A 134 -0.74 7.61 7.86
C THR A 134 -1.87 8.28 8.64
N HIS A 135 -3.08 8.36 8.10
CA HIS A 135 -4.24 8.97 8.74
C HIS A 135 -5.04 8.02 9.63
N TYR A 136 -4.78 6.73 9.56
CA TYR A 136 -5.55 5.72 10.29
C TYR A 136 -5.50 5.80 11.82
N PRO A 137 -4.44 6.28 12.49
CA PRO A 137 -4.48 6.50 13.93
C PRO A 137 -5.60 7.47 14.35
N ILE A 138 -5.82 8.55 13.59
CA ILE A 138 -6.90 9.53 13.85
C ILE A 138 -8.25 8.91 13.53
N ILE A 139 -8.35 8.22 12.39
CA ILE A 139 -9.57 7.52 11.97
C ILE A 139 -10.01 6.50 13.02
N LYS A 140 -9.07 5.70 13.55
CA LYS A 140 -9.37 4.72 14.60
C LYS A 140 -9.98 5.39 15.84
N VAL A 141 -9.42 6.51 16.28
CA VAL A 141 -9.98 7.28 17.42
C VAL A 141 -11.39 7.80 17.11
N MET A 142 -11.66 8.22 15.88
CA MET A 142 -13.00 8.65 15.46
C MET A 142 -13.99 7.49 15.46
N LEU A 143 -13.60 6.34 14.92
CA LEU A 143 -14.44 5.15 14.86
C LEU A 143 -14.70 4.54 16.24
N ASP A 144 -13.74 4.61 17.17
CA ASP A 144 -13.95 4.18 18.55
C ASP A 144 -15.00 5.04 19.27
N ARG A 145 -15.13 6.31 18.90
CA ARG A 145 -16.16 7.23 19.43
C ARG A 145 -17.49 7.12 18.69
N ARG A 146 -17.45 6.75 17.44
CA ARG A 146 -18.60 6.68 16.53
C ARG A 146 -18.54 5.38 15.70
N PRO A 147 -18.76 4.22 16.33
CA PRO A 147 -18.74 2.93 15.64
C PRO A 147 -19.84 2.78 14.57
N ASP A 148 -20.91 3.57 14.69
CA ASP A 148 -21.96 3.67 13.69
C ASP A 148 -21.46 4.12 12.31
N LEU A 149 -20.34 4.85 12.23
CA LEU A 149 -19.74 5.30 10.98
C LEU A 149 -19.20 4.14 10.13
N LEU A 150 -18.87 3.00 10.71
CA LEU A 150 -18.42 1.81 9.95
C LEU A 150 -19.51 1.32 8.97
N HIS A 151 -20.77 1.51 9.34
CA HIS A 151 -21.91 1.11 8.53
C HIS A 151 -22.60 2.30 7.84
N ALA A 152 -21.98 3.49 7.91
CA ALA A 152 -22.52 4.66 7.25
C ALA A 152 -22.37 4.53 5.74
N LYS A 153 -23.44 4.84 5.02
CA LYS A 153 -23.40 4.97 3.56
C LYS A 153 -22.86 6.35 3.18
N ILE A 154 -21.98 6.40 2.19
CA ILE A 154 -21.53 7.64 1.57
C ILE A 154 -22.55 8.08 0.53
N ASP A 155 -23.08 7.11 -0.21
CA ASP A 155 -24.14 7.25 -1.21
C ASP A 155 -24.99 5.97 -1.26
N GLU A 156 -25.80 5.81 -2.33
CA GLU A 156 -26.67 4.63 -2.47
C GLU A 156 -25.88 3.31 -2.66
N GLU A 157 -24.65 3.38 -3.17
CA GLU A 157 -23.86 2.21 -3.59
C GLU A 157 -22.72 1.85 -2.64
N TYR A 158 -22.15 2.82 -1.89
CA TYR A 158 -20.90 2.62 -1.15
C TYR A 158 -21.03 2.89 0.35
N PHE A 159 -20.43 2.00 1.12
CA PHE A 159 -20.21 2.19 2.55
C PHE A 159 -18.89 2.91 2.83
N LEU A 160 -18.87 3.69 3.92
CA LEU A 160 -17.67 4.41 4.34
C LEU A 160 -16.47 3.47 4.56
N LEU A 161 -16.69 2.31 5.16
CA LEU A 161 -15.64 1.32 5.38
C LEU A 161 -15.02 0.84 4.06
N GLU A 162 -15.84 0.55 3.06
CA GLU A 162 -15.37 0.11 1.75
C GLU A 162 -14.49 1.17 1.09
N GLU A 163 -14.93 2.44 1.11
CA GLU A 163 -14.13 3.54 0.56
C GLU A 163 -12.81 3.73 1.31
N MET A 164 -12.84 3.65 2.63
CA MET A 164 -11.64 3.76 3.46
C MET A 164 -10.63 2.63 3.16
N MET A 165 -11.09 1.40 2.95
CA MET A 165 -10.23 0.25 2.74
C MET A 165 -9.69 0.14 1.31
N LYS A 166 -10.18 0.91 0.34
CA LYS A 166 -9.61 0.92 -1.01
C LYS A 166 -8.10 1.13 -0.97
N ALA A 167 -7.40 0.40 -1.84
CA ALA A 167 -5.97 0.61 -2.02
C ALA A 167 -5.70 1.96 -2.69
N ASN A 168 -4.56 2.58 -2.37
CA ASN A 168 -4.08 3.75 -3.08
C ASN A 168 -3.86 3.45 -4.58
N VAL A 169 -3.96 4.47 -5.41
CA VAL A 169 -3.60 4.38 -6.83
C VAL A 169 -2.07 4.38 -6.98
N ALA A 170 -1.53 3.47 -7.80
CA ALA A 170 -0.14 3.53 -8.23
C ALA A 170 -0.03 4.41 -9.48
N TYR A 171 0.71 5.52 -9.40
CA TYR A 171 0.77 6.55 -10.44
C TYR A 171 1.88 6.31 -11.47
N THR A 172 1.97 5.09 -12.00
CA THR A 172 2.97 4.72 -13.02
C THR A 172 2.56 5.09 -14.44
N ARG A 173 1.28 5.42 -14.66
CA ARG A 173 0.69 5.79 -15.97
C ARG A 173 -0.07 7.09 -15.88
#